data_31f3e9e14b236b71162e93bba6e6e065
#
_entry.id   31f3e9e14b236b71162e93bba6e6e065
#
_cell.length_a   1.000
_cell.length_b   1.000
_cell.length_c   1.000
_cell.angle_alpha   90.00
_cell.angle_beta   90.00
_cell.angle_gamma   90.00
#
_symmetry.space_group_name_H-M   'P 1'
#
loop_
_entity.id
_entity.type
_entity.pdbx_description
1 polymer ?
#
loop_
_entity_poly.entity_id
_entity_poly.type
_entity_poly.pdbx_seq_one_letter_code
_entity_poly.pdbx_strand_id
1 'polypeptide(L)'
;MITTALFFSIALEIIGYLLWIKFTKDGSSKKRDIVSAFMFILAIIILYQIFKLNLDFGLILLVATFFAAFSWLLGKYIDLEELRKESKSYFFILLAITCIRSFAYEPYQIPSRSMVPGLQVGDFVLVNKYAYGIKFPGTHFLLSGLVQPKRNDVAVFIAPHTLCDYDPLTARPDISTLPVAEGQLFLNKFEDLQNSRCTPLGVKFVKRIIGIPGDKVE
;
A
#
# COMPACT_ATOMS: atom_id res chain seq x y z
N MET A 1 -8.01 18.20 -3.23
CA MET A 1 -8.49 18.65 -1.91
C MET A 1 -8.07 17.74 -0.75
N ILE A 2 -8.32 16.42 -0.77
CA ILE A 2 -7.91 15.50 0.32
C ILE A 2 -6.38 15.33 0.38
N THR A 3 -5.69 15.28 -0.75
CA THR A 3 -4.23 15.19 -0.80
C THR A 3 -3.54 16.43 -0.21
N THR A 4 -4.03 17.62 -0.50
CA THR A 4 -3.53 18.87 0.11
C THR A 4 -3.78 18.90 1.61
N ALA A 5 -4.93 18.40 2.07
CA ALA A 5 -5.24 18.27 3.48
C ALA A 5 -4.30 17.29 4.19
N LEU A 6 -3.92 16.18 3.54
CA LEU A 6 -2.96 15.21 4.10
C LEU A 6 -1.59 15.85 4.31
N PHE A 7 -1.05 16.56 3.31
CA PHE A 7 0.24 17.25 3.46
C PHE A 7 0.21 18.27 4.59
N PHE A 8 -0.89 19.01 4.73
CA PHE A 8 -1.07 19.98 5.82
C PHE A 8 -1.09 19.29 7.19
N SER A 9 -1.82 18.17 7.32
CA SER A 9 -1.88 17.39 8.57
C SER A 9 -0.52 16.82 8.94
N ILE A 10 0.26 16.32 7.97
CA ILE A 10 1.62 15.83 8.19
C ILE A 10 2.55 16.98 8.64
N ALA A 11 2.44 18.15 8.02
CA ALA A 11 3.24 19.30 8.43
C ALA A 11 2.95 19.74 9.88
N LEU A 12 1.67 19.72 10.28
CA LEU A 12 1.26 20.00 11.66
C LEU A 12 1.80 18.94 12.64
N GLU A 13 1.80 17.66 12.23
CA GLU A 13 2.36 16.58 13.03
C GLU A 13 3.86 16.74 13.27
N ILE A 14 4.61 17.15 12.24
CA ILE A 14 6.05 17.45 12.36
C ILE A 14 6.28 18.62 13.30
N ILE A 15 5.49 19.70 13.20
CA ILE A 15 5.58 20.85 14.12
C ILE A 15 5.26 20.40 15.55
N GLY A 16 4.21 19.61 15.74
CA GLY A 16 3.85 19.05 17.04
C GLY A 16 5.00 18.24 17.64
N TYR A 17 5.63 17.37 16.84
CA TYR A 17 6.78 16.58 17.25
C TYR A 17 7.98 17.43 17.70
N LEU A 18 8.29 18.50 16.98
CA LEU A 18 9.36 19.42 17.35
C LEU A 18 9.04 20.18 18.66
N LEU A 19 7.78 20.61 18.85
CA LEU A 19 7.32 21.23 20.08
C LEU A 19 7.35 20.25 21.27
N TRP A 20 6.99 18.98 21.03
CA TRP A 20 7.06 17.94 22.04
C TRP A 20 8.50 17.74 22.54
N ILE A 21 9.49 17.65 21.62
CA ILE A 21 10.91 17.58 21.96
C ILE A 21 11.34 18.77 22.81
N LYS A 22 10.94 19.99 22.39
CA LYS A 22 11.28 21.21 23.11
C LYS A 22 10.72 21.20 24.53
N PHE A 23 9.42 20.91 24.70
CA PHE A 23 8.80 20.93 26.03
C PHE A 23 9.28 19.78 26.94
N THR A 24 9.70 18.66 26.36
CA THR A 24 10.34 17.58 27.11
C THR A 24 11.71 18.01 27.64
N LYS A 25 12.51 18.72 26.82
CA LYS A 25 13.79 19.30 27.26
C LYS A 25 13.61 20.38 28.32
N ASP A 26 12.58 21.22 28.19
CA ASP A 26 12.27 22.31 29.13
C ASP A 26 11.64 21.78 30.44
N GLY A 27 11.36 20.49 30.58
CA GLY A 27 10.74 19.87 31.76
C GLY A 27 9.29 20.28 31.99
N SER A 28 8.60 20.84 30.98
CA SER A 28 7.22 21.34 31.10
C SER A 28 6.20 20.22 30.81
N SER A 29 5.89 19.40 31.81
CA SER A 29 4.99 18.25 31.66
C SER A 29 3.61 18.62 31.10
N LYS A 30 2.95 19.66 31.64
CA LYS A 30 1.60 20.07 31.16
C LYS A 30 1.57 20.45 29.69
N LYS A 31 2.58 21.19 29.19
CA LYS A 31 2.65 21.59 27.78
C LYS A 31 2.94 20.38 26.90
N ARG A 32 3.81 19.48 27.32
CA ARG A 32 4.11 18.22 26.65
C ARG A 32 2.84 17.37 26.48
N ASP A 33 2.07 17.20 27.55
CA ASP A 33 0.85 16.37 27.55
C ASP A 33 -0.23 16.95 26.63
N ILE A 34 -0.39 18.28 26.58
CA ILE A 34 -1.28 18.95 25.63
C ILE A 34 -0.85 18.71 24.19
N VAL A 35 0.44 18.85 23.90
CA VAL A 35 0.96 18.59 22.54
C VAL A 35 0.81 17.13 22.16
N SER A 36 1.05 16.20 23.07
CA SER A 36 0.84 14.76 22.85
C SER A 36 -0.62 14.44 22.50
N ALA A 37 -1.58 15.01 23.23
CA ALA A 37 -3.01 14.83 22.95
C ALA A 37 -3.39 15.39 21.57
N PHE A 38 -2.85 16.57 21.21
CA PHE A 38 -3.06 17.17 19.88
C PHE A 38 -2.50 16.28 18.76
N MET A 39 -1.26 15.78 18.89
CA MET A 39 -0.63 14.86 17.95
C MET A 39 -1.44 13.57 17.81
N PHE A 40 -1.97 13.02 18.91
CA PHE A 40 -2.81 11.84 18.85
C PHE A 40 -4.07 12.05 18.00
N ILE A 41 -4.74 13.20 18.14
CA ILE A 41 -5.90 13.56 17.32
C ILE A 41 -5.50 13.72 15.85
N LEU A 42 -4.38 14.39 15.56
CA LEU A 42 -3.86 14.53 14.21
C LEU A 42 -3.51 13.18 13.58
N ALA A 43 -2.91 12.27 14.33
CA ALA A 43 -2.59 10.92 13.85
C ALA A 43 -3.86 10.17 13.41
N ILE A 44 -4.99 10.29 14.15
CA ILE A 44 -6.27 9.72 13.77
C ILE A 44 -6.79 10.34 12.45
N ILE A 45 -6.67 11.67 12.31
CA ILE A 45 -7.06 12.39 11.09
C ILE A 45 -6.22 11.94 9.89
N ILE A 46 -4.90 11.83 10.06
CA ILE A 46 -3.98 11.33 9.04
C ILE A 46 -4.34 9.90 8.63
N LEU A 47 -4.61 9.03 9.60
CA LEU A 47 -5.01 7.65 9.34
C LEU A 47 -6.31 7.59 8.51
N TYR A 48 -7.31 8.39 8.86
CA TYR A 48 -8.54 8.49 8.09
C TYR A 48 -8.30 8.97 6.64
N GLN A 49 -7.44 9.98 6.45
CA GLN A 49 -7.08 10.49 5.12
C GLN A 49 -6.34 9.43 4.29
N ILE A 50 -5.44 8.67 4.90
CA ILE A 50 -4.72 7.55 4.29
C ILE A 50 -5.71 6.49 3.77
N PHE A 51 -6.69 6.09 4.58
CA PHE A 51 -7.74 5.16 4.17
C PHE A 51 -8.58 5.69 3.01
N LYS A 52 -8.93 6.97 3.04
CA LYS A 52 -9.71 7.62 1.97
C LYS A 52 -8.96 7.72 0.65
N LEU A 53 -7.63 7.86 0.70
CA LEU A 53 -6.76 7.92 -0.47
C LEU A 53 -6.32 6.54 -0.98
N ASN A 54 -6.74 5.45 -0.32
CA ASN A 54 -6.32 4.08 -0.63
C ASN A 54 -4.79 3.91 -0.78
N LEU A 55 -4.02 4.64 0.04
CA LEU A 55 -2.57 4.53 0.02
C LEU A 55 -2.12 3.14 0.47
N ASP A 56 -1.02 2.65 -0.10
CA ASP A 56 -0.47 1.35 0.30
C ASP A 56 -0.02 1.37 1.75
N PHE A 57 -0.71 0.56 2.56
CA PHE A 57 -0.45 0.50 4.00
C PHE A 57 0.93 -0.09 4.32
N GLY A 58 1.50 -0.91 3.43
CA GLY A 58 2.86 -1.44 3.58
C GLY A 58 3.90 -0.34 3.47
N LEU A 59 3.73 0.59 2.52
CA LEU A 59 4.60 1.76 2.37
C LEU A 59 4.52 2.67 3.60
N ILE A 60 3.32 2.87 4.15
CA ILE A 60 3.11 3.69 5.34
C ILE A 60 3.81 3.09 6.56
N LEU A 61 3.68 1.77 6.77
CA LEU A 61 4.39 1.07 7.83
C LEU A 61 5.91 1.17 7.67
N LEU A 62 6.41 1.08 6.44
CA LEU A 62 7.82 1.24 6.14
C LEU A 62 8.30 2.65 6.54
N VAL A 63 7.60 3.70 6.10
CA VAL A 63 7.92 5.10 6.45
C VAL A 63 7.85 5.31 7.96
N ALA A 64 6.82 4.79 8.64
CA ALA A 64 6.69 4.88 10.10
C ALA A 64 7.84 4.17 10.82
N THR A 65 8.30 3.02 10.31
CA THR A 65 9.45 2.28 10.85
C THR A 65 10.74 3.09 10.71
N PHE A 66 10.97 3.72 9.54
CA PHE A 66 12.12 4.61 9.34
C PHE A 66 12.06 5.84 10.23
N PHE A 67 10.88 6.43 10.40
CA PHE A 67 10.69 7.57 11.30
C PHE A 67 10.97 7.20 12.77
N ALA A 68 10.53 6.03 13.22
CA ALA A 68 10.83 5.54 14.56
C ALA A 68 12.34 5.29 14.77
N ALA A 69 13.03 4.71 13.75
CA ALA A 69 14.48 4.55 13.78
C ALA A 69 15.21 5.89 13.84
N PHE A 70 14.79 6.85 13.02
CA PHE A 70 15.34 8.21 13.03
C PHE A 70 15.13 8.88 14.39
N SER A 71 13.93 8.80 14.96
CA SER A 71 13.61 9.36 16.28
C SER A 71 14.45 8.72 17.39
N TRP A 72 14.72 7.41 17.31
CA TRP A 72 15.59 6.72 18.23
C TRP A 72 17.05 7.22 18.16
N LEU A 73 17.60 7.36 16.95
CA LEU A 73 18.93 7.92 16.72
C LEU A 73 19.01 9.39 17.16
N LEU A 74 17.98 10.17 16.86
CA LEU A 74 17.88 11.57 17.29
C LEU A 74 17.88 11.67 18.82
N GLY A 75 17.08 10.84 19.51
CA GLY A 75 17.05 10.79 20.98
C GLY A 75 18.40 10.48 21.60
N LYS A 76 19.21 9.63 20.94
CA LYS A 76 20.59 9.36 21.34
C LYS A 76 21.51 10.58 21.10
N TYR A 77 21.33 11.29 19.96
CA TYR A 77 22.17 12.43 19.62
C TYR A 77 21.91 13.66 20.49
N ILE A 78 20.64 13.92 20.85
CA ILE A 78 20.26 15.07 21.69
C ILE A 78 20.22 14.76 23.18
N ASP A 79 20.60 13.54 23.56
CA ASP A 79 20.64 13.02 24.95
C ASP A 79 19.28 13.12 25.66
N LEU A 80 18.20 12.79 24.95
CA LEU A 80 16.83 12.79 25.46
C LEU A 80 16.37 11.34 25.73
N GLU A 81 16.50 10.90 26.98
CA GLU A 81 16.26 9.50 27.39
C GLU A 81 14.82 9.05 27.10
N GLU A 82 13.82 9.89 27.37
CA GLU A 82 12.41 9.56 27.11
C GLU A 82 12.18 9.27 25.62
N LEU A 83 12.64 10.16 24.72
CA LEU A 83 12.52 9.97 23.28
C LEU A 83 13.23 8.69 22.83
N ARG A 84 14.44 8.46 23.33
CA ARG A 84 15.25 7.29 22.98
C ARG A 84 14.56 5.98 23.36
N LYS A 85 14.01 5.90 24.57
CA LYS A 85 13.37 4.70 25.11
C LYS A 85 12.06 4.38 24.39
N GLU A 86 11.21 5.38 24.21
CA GLU A 86 9.93 5.22 23.54
C GLU A 86 10.10 4.88 22.05
N SER A 87 10.93 5.64 21.33
CA SER A 87 11.17 5.40 19.90
C SER A 87 11.81 4.05 19.62
N LYS A 88 12.69 3.56 20.53
CA LYS A 88 13.24 2.22 20.43
C LYS A 88 12.15 1.15 20.49
N SER A 89 11.21 1.28 21.42
CA SER A 89 10.10 0.33 21.55
C SER A 89 9.22 0.32 20.31
N TYR A 90 8.81 1.50 19.85
CA TYR A 90 8.02 1.64 18.61
C TYR A 90 8.74 1.11 17.38
N PHE A 91 10.05 1.36 17.25
CA PHE A 91 10.85 0.84 16.14
C PHE A 91 10.78 -0.68 16.05
N PHE A 92 11.01 -1.41 17.13
CA PHE A 92 10.98 -2.87 17.08
C PHE A 92 9.59 -3.44 16.80
N ILE A 93 8.54 -2.83 17.37
CA ILE A 93 7.15 -3.24 17.11
C ILE A 93 6.80 -3.00 15.64
N LEU A 94 7.06 -1.79 15.12
CA LEU A 94 6.79 -1.45 13.72
C LEU A 94 7.62 -2.28 12.76
N LEU A 95 8.90 -2.54 13.09
CA LEU A 95 9.77 -3.40 12.29
C LEU A 95 9.20 -4.81 12.18
N ALA A 96 8.78 -5.41 13.30
CA ALA A 96 8.18 -6.73 13.29
C ALA A 96 6.91 -6.80 12.43
N ILE A 97 5.99 -5.83 12.60
CA ILE A 97 4.76 -5.75 11.82
C ILE A 97 5.08 -5.54 10.32
N THR A 98 6.01 -4.64 10.01
CA THR A 98 6.44 -4.35 8.64
C THR A 98 7.06 -5.59 7.98
N CYS A 99 7.91 -6.31 8.69
CA CYS A 99 8.52 -7.55 8.18
C CYS A 99 7.46 -8.62 7.91
N ILE A 100 6.57 -8.89 8.86
CA ILE A 100 5.53 -9.90 8.70
C ILE A 100 4.62 -9.55 7.50
N ARG A 101 4.11 -8.32 7.47
CA ARG A 101 3.20 -7.87 6.41
C ARG A 101 3.88 -7.77 5.04
N SER A 102 5.14 -7.33 4.99
CA SER A 102 5.84 -7.10 3.72
C SER A 102 6.35 -8.38 3.08
N PHE A 103 6.81 -9.31 3.88
CA PHE A 103 7.52 -10.49 3.39
C PHE A 103 6.78 -11.81 3.61
N ALA A 104 5.92 -11.91 4.64
CA ALA A 104 5.28 -13.17 4.98
C ALA A 104 3.84 -13.25 4.45
N TYR A 105 2.91 -12.58 5.10
CA TYR A 105 1.49 -12.75 4.84
C TYR A 105 0.74 -11.42 4.81
N GLU A 106 -0.23 -11.33 3.91
CA GLU A 106 -1.12 -10.18 3.80
C GLU A 106 -2.59 -10.64 3.77
N PRO A 107 -3.44 -10.15 4.70
CA PRO A 107 -4.86 -10.49 4.68
C PRO A 107 -5.59 -9.69 3.58
N TYR A 108 -6.45 -10.38 2.84
CA TYR A 108 -7.36 -9.79 1.84
C TYR A 108 -8.78 -10.25 2.10
N GLN A 109 -9.74 -9.38 1.81
CA GLN A 109 -11.14 -9.74 1.74
C GLN A 109 -11.55 -9.92 0.28
N ILE A 110 -12.30 -10.97 -0.01
CA ILE A 110 -12.77 -11.29 -1.36
C ILE A 110 -13.94 -10.38 -1.73
N PRO A 111 -13.80 -9.49 -2.73
CA PRO A 111 -14.84 -8.50 -3.06
C PRO A 111 -15.85 -9.00 -4.11
N SER A 112 -15.56 -10.08 -4.84
CA SER A 112 -16.36 -10.50 -5.99
C SER A 112 -16.58 -12.00 -6.06
N ARG A 113 -17.63 -12.42 -6.78
CA ARG A 113 -18.01 -13.83 -6.95
C ARG A 113 -17.16 -14.61 -7.97
N SER A 114 -16.12 -14.01 -8.54
CA SER A 114 -15.37 -14.62 -9.65
C SER A 114 -14.58 -15.88 -9.29
N MET A 115 -14.49 -16.21 -7.99
CA MET A 115 -13.80 -17.39 -7.47
C MET A 115 -14.75 -18.43 -6.83
N VAL A 116 -16.06 -18.22 -6.93
CA VAL A 116 -17.08 -19.20 -6.46
C VAL A 116 -16.98 -20.48 -7.32
N PRO A 117 -17.06 -21.70 -6.71
CA PRO A 117 -17.44 -21.96 -5.32
C PRO A 117 -16.27 -21.97 -4.31
N GLY A 118 -15.02 -21.85 -4.75
CA GLY A 118 -13.85 -22.00 -3.88
C GLY A 118 -13.66 -20.88 -2.85
N LEU A 119 -13.99 -19.63 -3.22
CA LEU A 119 -13.96 -18.46 -2.35
C LEU A 119 -15.27 -17.68 -2.51
N GLN A 120 -15.87 -17.27 -1.38
CA GLN A 120 -17.11 -16.51 -1.36
C GLN A 120 -16.84 -15.02 -1.14
N VAL A 121 -17.80 -14.18 -1.52
CA VAL A 121 -17.73 -12.74 -1.24
C VAL A 121 -17.78 -12.51 0.27
N GLY A 122 -16.82 -11.75 0.77
CA GLY A 122 -16.68 -11.49 2.20
C GLY A 122 -15.66 -12.38 2.92
N ASP A 123 -15.22 -13.48 2.30
CA ASP A 123 -14.18 -14.34 2.89
C ASP A 123 -12.88 -13.56 3.10
N PHE A 124 -12.22 -13.85 4.22
CA PHE A 124 -10.86 -13.38 4.49
C PHE A 124 -9.86 -14.46 4.11
N VAL A 125 -8.93 -14.11 3.24
CA VAL A 125 -7.83 -14.99 2.81
C VAL A 125 -6.49 -14.43 3.24
N LEU A 126 -5.59 -15.30 3.63
CA LEU A 126 -4.23 -14.94 3.98
C LEU A 126 -3.30 -15.28 2.81
N VAL A 127 -2.80 -14.24 2.14
CA VAL A 127 -1.96 -14.38 0.96
C VAL A 127 -0.51 -14.56 1.36
N ASN A 128 0.09 -15.66 0.90
CA ASN A 128 1.51 -15.92 1.04
C ASN A 128 2.30 -15.07 0.04
N LYS A 129 3.08 -14.10 0.52
CA LYS A 129 3.82 -13.15 -0.32
C LYS A 129 5.14 -13.70 -0.86
N TYR A 130 5.68 -14.73 -0.23
CA TYR A 130 6.95 -15.34 -0.65
C TYR A 130 6.80 -16.56 -1.57
N ALA A 131 5.56 -16.97 -1.88
CA ALA A 131 5.30 -18.15 -2.70
C ALA A 131 5.97 -18.10 -4.09
N TYR A 132 6.04 -16.92 -4.72
CA TYR A 132 6.64 -16.72 -6.03
C TYR A 132 7.91 -15.85 -6.00
N GLY A 133 8.51 -15.70 -4.82
CA GLY A 133 9.72 -14.91 -4.60
C GLY A 133 9.49 -13.70 -3.71
N ILE A 134 10.58 -13.21 -3.11
CA ILE A 134 10.55 -12.08 -2.19
C ILE A 134 10.56 -10.77 -2.97
N LYS A 135 9.57 -9.92 -2.74
CA LYS A 135 9.44 -8.61 -3.39
C LYS A 135 9.77 -7.49 -2.42
N PHE A 136 10.30 -6.38 -2.94
CA PHE A 136 10.52 -5.19 -2.14
C PHE A 136 9.16 -4.58 -1.71
N PRO A 137 9.00 -4.20 -0.42
CA PRO A 137 7.74 -3.65 0.10
C PRO A 137 7.24 -2.45 -0.70
N GLY A 138 5.95 -2.46 -1.06
CA GLY A 138 5.31 -1.37 -1.82
C GLY A 138 5.70 -1.29 -3.29
N THR A 139 6.47 -2.24 -3.82
CA THR A 139 6.87 -2.25 -5.23
C THR A 139 6.68 -3.62 -5.87
N HIS A 140 6.87 -3.67 -7.21
CA HIS A 140 6.89 -4.93 -7.98
C HIS A 140 8.30 -5.51 -8.13
N PHE A 141 9.32 -4.85 -7.58
CA PHE A 141 10.70 -5.26 -7.70
C PHE A 141 10.97 -6.55 -6.92
N LEU A 142 11.45 -7.58 -7.63
CA LEU A 142 11.80 -8.87 -7.06
C LEU A 142 13.21 -8.82 -6.46
N LEU A 143 13.32 -9.11 -5.16
CA LEU A 143 14.61 -9.16 -4.45
C LEU A 143 15.31 -10.50 -4.62
N SER A 144 14.57 -11.59 -4.57
CA SER A 144 15.14 -12.94 -4.63
C SER A 144 14.10 -14.00 -4.96
N GLY A 145 14.51 -15.04 -5.67
CA GLY A 145 13.75 -16.26 -5.94
C GLY A 145 12.64 -16.04 -6.99
N LEU A 146 12.70 -16.74 -8.09
CA LEU A 146 11.64 -16.79 -9.09
C LEU A 146 11.14 -18.23 -9.10
N VAL A 147 10.02 -18.45 -8.39
CA VAL A 147 9.28 -19.70 -8.46
C VAL A 147 8.15 -19.52 -9.46
N GLN A 148 8.12 -20.37 -10.49
CA GLN A 148 7.03 -20.31 -11.46
C GLN A 148 5.73 -20.80 -10.84
N PRO A 149 4.60 -20.12 -11.11
CA PRO A 149 3.29 -20.56 -10.65
C PRO A 149 2.92 -21.89 -11.31
N LYS A 150 2.18 -22.70 -10.57
CA LYS A 150 1.68 -24.00 -11.04
C LYS A 150 0.23 -23.85 -11.53
N ARG A 151 -0.17 -24.74 -12.42
CA ARG A 151 -1.58 -24.85 -12.83
C ARG A 151 -2.46 -25.13 -11.61
N ASN A 152 -3.61 -24.49 -11.55
CA ASN A 152 -4.57 -24.48 -10.44
C ASN A 152 -4.16 -23.68 -9.19
N ASP A 153 -2.98 -23.05 -9.14
CA ASP A 153 -2.69 -22.12 -8.06
C ASP A 153 -3.70 -20.96 -8.05
N VAL A 154 -4.07 -20.51 -6.84
CA VAL A 154 -4.83 -19.28 -6.66
C VAL A 154 -3.84 -18.16 -6.41
N ALA A 155 -3.75 -17.22 -7.35
CA ALA A 155 -2.79 -16.12 -7.29
C ALA A 155 -3.49 -14.78 -7.09
N VAL A 156 -2.84 -13.92 -6.31
CA VAL A 156 -3.16 -12.49 -6.22
C VAL A 156 -2.16 -11.72 -7.06
N PHE A 157 -2.65 -10.94 -8.01
CA PHE A 157 -1.83 -10.14 -8.90
C PHE A 157 -2.47 -8.78 -9.16
N ILE A 158 -1.66 -7.83 -9.59
CA ILE A 158 -2.17 -6.53 -10.05
C ILE A 158 -2.48 -6.66 -11.53
N ALA A 159 -3.72 -6.38 -11.89
CA ALA A 159 -4.13 -6.42 -13.28
C ALA A 159 -3.50 -5.25 -14.05
N PRO A 160 -2.70 -5.50 -15.11
CA PRO A 160 -1.96 -4.46 -15.81
C PRO A 160 -2.82 -3.30 -16.31
N HIS A 161 -4.04 -3.61 -16.79
CA HIS A 161 -5.00 -2.62 -17.29
C HIS A 161 -5.55 -1.68 -16.20
N THR A 162 -5.20 -1.88 -14.93
CA THR A 162 -5.61 -1.00 -13.83
C THR A 162 -4.50 -0.05 -13.38
N LEU A 163 -3.30 -0.17 -13.94
CA LEU A 163 -2.17 0.73 -13.67
C LEU A 163 -2.29 1.98 -14.54
N CYS A 164 -2.00 3.15 -13.96
CA CYS A 164 -2.01 4.41 -14.68
C CYS A 164 -0.95 4.50 -15.78
N ASP A 165 0.19 3.83 -15.58
CA ASP A 165 1.29 3.78 -16.54
C ASP A 165 1.13 2.69 -17.61
N TYR A 166 0.03 1.93 -17.52
CA TYR A 166 -0.26 0.89 -18.50
C TYR A 166 -0.70 1.51 -19.82
N ASP A 167 0.00 1.23 -20.92
CA ASP A 167 -0.40 1.67 -22.23
C ASP A 167 -1.59 0.84 -22.75
N PRO A 168 -2.78 1.41 -22.81
CA PRO A 168 -3.96 0.69 -23.29
C PRO A 168 -3.87 0.33 -24.79
N LEU A 169 -2.98 0.98 -25.57
CA LEU A 169 -2.82 0.70 -27.00
C LEU A 169 -2.27 -0.71 -27.25
N THR A 170 -1.40 -1.20 -26.36
CA THR A 170 -0.84 -2.55 -26.50
C THR A 170 -1.84 -3.67 -26.19
N ALA A 171 -2.91 -3.34 -25.45
CA ALA A 171 -3.97 -4.29 -25.07
C ALA A 171 -5.26 -4.13 -25.86
N ARG A 172 -5.31 -3.19 -26.81
CA ARG A 172 -6.50 -2.98 -27.64
C ARG A 172 -6.62 -4.11 -28.66
N PRO A 173 -7.82 -4.66 -28.86
CA PRO A 173 -8.05 -5.53 -29.99
C PRO A 173 -7.84 -4.78 -31.31
N ASP A 174 -7.51 -5.50 -32.35
CA ASP A 174 -7.38 -4.90 -33.69
C ASP A 174 -8.75 -4.38 -34.17
N ILE A 175 -8.92 -3.06 -34.09
CA ILE A 175 -10.15 -2.36 -34.51
C ILE A 175 -10.14 -2.01 -35.97
N SER A 176 -9.08 -2.32 -36.73
CA SER A 176 -8.97 -2.04 -38.16
C SER A 176 -10.02 -2.80 -39.00
N THR A 177 -10.56 -3.88 -38.44
CA THR A 177 -11.59 -4.70 -39.05
C THR A 177 -13.01 -4.23 -38.75
N LEU A 178 -13.21 -3.25 -37.85
CA LEU A 178 -14.52 -2.74 -37.47
C LEU A 178 -14.90 -1.52 -38.31
N PRO A 179 -16.21 -1.30 -38.57
CA PRO A 179 -16.67 -0.05 -39.10
C PRO A 179 -16.23 1.15 -38.26
N VAL A 180 -15.85 2.27 -38.91
CA VAL A 180 -15.23 3.43 -38.21
C VAL A 180 -16.06 3.92 -37.02
N ALA A 181 -17.39 3.96 -37.16
CA ALA A 181 -18.30 4.41 -36.10
C ALA A 181 -18.29 3.45 -34.88
N GLU A 182 -18.26 2.13 -35.13
CA GLU A 182 -18.22 1.11 -34.05
C GLU A 182 -16.83 1.06 -33.40
N GLY A 183 -15.77 1.20 -34.20
CA GLY A 183 -14.41 1.30 -33.67
C GLY A 183 -14.24 2.50 -32.76
N GLN A 184 -14.77 3.67 -33.12
CA GLN A 184 -14.71 4.89 -32.31
C GLN A 184 -15.51 4.74 -31.00
N LEU A 185 -16.70 4.18 -31.06
CA LEU A 185 -17.52 3.91 -29.87
C LEU A 185 -16.84 2.93 -28.93
N PHE A 186 -16.22 1.89 -29.47
CA PHE A 186 -15.44 0.91 -28.69
C PHE A 186 -14.25 1.57 -27.97
N LEU A 187 -13.48 2.41 -28.68
CA LEU A 187 -12.35 3.14 -28.12
C LEU A 187 -12.76 4.05 -26.96
N ASN A 188 -13.79 4.87 -27.16
CA ASN A 188 -14.30 5.77 -26.14
C ASN A 188 -14.73 5.00 -24.88
N LYS A 189 -15.50 3.92 -25.06
CA LYS A 189 -15.94 3.07 -23.95
C LYS A 189 -14.76 2.39 -23.24
N PHE A 190 -13.74 1.99 -24.00
CA PHE A 190 -12.53 1.37 -23.42
C PHE A 190 -11.72 2.39 -22.63
N GLU A 191 -11.55 3.62 -23.15
CA GLU A 191 -10.86 4.71 -22.45
C GLU A 191 -11.58 5.11 -21.17
N ASP A 192 -12.90 5.24 -21.19
CA ASP A 192 -13.70 5.53 -19.99
C ASP A 192 -13.55 4.45 -18.93
N LEU A 193 -13.59 3.18 -19.32
CA LEU A 193 -13.36 2.05 -18.42
C LEU A 193 -11.95 2.04 -17.86
N GLN A 194 -10.95 2.34 -18.67
CA GLN A 194 -9.56 2.42 -18.26
C GLN A 194 -9.36 3.55 -17.26
N ASN A 195 -9.83 4.74 -17.56
CA ASN A 195 -9.71 5.92 -16.71
C ASN A 195 -10.44 5.74 -15.37
N SER A 196 -11.60 5.08 -15.36
CA SER A 196 -12.35 4.80 -14.14
C SER A 196 -11.68 3.77 -13.22
N ARG A 197 -10.83 2.90 -13.77
CA ARG A 197 -10.13 1.82 -13.03
C ARG A 197 -8.66 2.08 -12.80
N CYS A 198 -8.10 3.10 -13.44
CA CYS A 198 -6.70 3.43 -13.32
C CYS A 198 -6.37 3.95 -11.92
N THR A 199 -5.43 3.30 -11.25
CA THR A 199 -4.87 3.75 -9.96
C THR A 199 -3.35 3.64 -10.01
N PRO A 200 -2.60 4.52 -9.30
CA PRO A 200 -1.13 4.47 -9.28
C PRO A 200 -0.56 3.13 -8.83
N LEU A 201 -1.30 2.42 -7.98
CA LEU A 201 -0.90 1.11 -7.43
C LEU A 201 -1.58 -0.07 -8.13
N GLY A 202 -2.51 0.20 -9.06
CA GLY A 202 -3.34 -0.81 -9.72
C GLY A 202 -4.38 -1.44 -8.80
N VAL A 203 -5.23 -2.29 -9.39
CA VAL A 203 -6.25 -3.06 -8.65
C VAL A 203 -5.79 -4.51 -8.53
N LYS A 204 -5.82 -5.04 -7.32
CA LYS A 204 -5.47 -6.44 -7.05
C LYS A 204 -6.62 -7.37 -7.41
N PHE A 205 -6.31 -8.40 -8.17
CA PHE A 205 -7.24 -9.45 -8.57
C PHE A 205 -6.83 -10.77 -7.95
N VAL A 206 -7.83 -11.60 -7.63
CA VAL A 206 -7.65 -12.98 -7.19
C VAL A 206 -8.21 -13.88 -8.27
N LYS A 207 -7.37 -14.72 -8.89
CA LYS A 207 -7.76 -15.64 -9.96
C LYS A 207 -7.02 -16.97 -9.85
N ARG A 208 -7.60 -18.02 -10.46
CA ARG A 208 -6.96 -19.32 -10.60
C ARG A 208 -6.13 -19.36 -11.88
N ILE A 209 -4.92 -19.88 -11.78
CA ILE A 209 -4.02 -20.06 -12.93
C ILE A 209 -4.46 -21.33 -13.66
N ILE A 210 -4.93 -21.16 -14.90
CA ILE A 210 -5.35 -22.25 -15.77
C ILE A 210 -4.33 -22.58 -16.84
N GLY A 211 -3.54 -21.59 -17.28
CA GLY A 211 -2.45 -21.76 -18.26
C GLY A 211 -1.11 -21.40 -17.66
N ILE A 212 -0.06 -22.11 -18.04
CA ILE A 212 1.33 -21.86 -17.69
C ILE A 212 2.17 -21.64 -18.95
N PRO A 213 3.38 -21.03 -18.85
CA PRO A 213 4.24 -20.82 -20.02
C PRO A 213 4.45 -22.12 -20.81
N GLY A 214 4.21 -22.05 -22.11
CA GLY A 214 4.29 -23.19 -23.04
C GLY A 214 2.92 -23.83 -23.39
N ASP A 215 1.85 -23.47 -22.71
CA ASP A 215 0.50 -23.92 -23.07
C ASP A 215 0.03 -23.24 -24.38
N LYS A 216 -0.65 -24.01 -25.20
CA LYS A 216 -1.41 -23.47 -26.34
C LYS A 216 -2.81 -23.15 -25.86
N VAL A 217 -3.27 -21.94 -26.12
CA VAL A 217 -4.63 -21.49 -25.84
C VAL A 217 -5.37 -21.41 -27.17
N GLU A 218 -6.40 -22.24 -27.32
CA GLU A 218 -7.30 -22.25 -28.47
C GLU A 218 -8.64 -21.58 -28.10
#